data_41e7b929d29d8f30bc1b2e97bcecd54c
#
_entry.id   41e7b929d29d8f30bc1b2e97bcecd54c
#
_cell.length_a   1.000
_cell.length_b   1.000
_cell.length_c   1.000
_cell.angle_alpha   90.00
_cell.angle_beta   90.00
_cell.angle_gamma   90.00
#
_symmetry.space_group_name_H-M   'P 1'
#
loop_
_entity.id
_entity.type
_entity.pdbx_description
1 polymer ?
#
loop_
_entity_poly.entity_id
_entity_poly.type
_entity_poly.pdbx_seq_one_letter_code
_entity_poly.pdbx_strand_id
1 'polypeptide(L)'
;MTTPKRIFGTDGVRGTANIEPVTAETALKLGRAAGHVFKHLETQARNRGRHKIVLGKDTRLSGYMLENAISSGILSMGVDVLFIGPLPTPGVAYVTRSLRADAGIVITASHNPYDDNGIKFFRADGYKLDDKIEYDVESLVFSGDIENIRPTADEVGKAVRIDDALGRYIEHAKASFPRGLTLEGMRIVVDCAHGAGYKSTPCVLRELGADVIACGNQPDGKNINKDCGSMHPAMMCQKIWEHRADLGIAHDGDADRVLLSDETGQLLDGDDIMAITALDLLAHNGLKENTLVATVMSNAGLEAVLEAAGGRVVRTPVGDKNVIDEMLRHGFNLGGEQSGHMIFRDFSTTGDGLVAALQVLRIMKSNGTPLSRLARCWTRFPQLISNIVVREKKPFDQLDNVPRLVAEAETELKSQGGRVLLRYSGTEPKARLLLEGRDQATLEKWSQKISDALKRQVGA
;
A
#
# COMPACT_ATOMS: atom_id res chain seq x y z
N MET A 1 -20.54 29.15 -3.11
CA MET A 1 -20.32 28.01 -4.03
C MET A 1 -19.91 26.82 -3.15
N THR A 2 -20.76 25.81 -3.04
CA THR A 2 -20.45 24.58 -2.30
C THR A 2 -19.34 23.88 -3.04
N THR A 3 -18.22 23.64 -2.37
CA THR A 3 -17.11 22.84 -2.91
C THR A 3 -17.68 21.49 -3.33
N PRO A 4 -17.42 21.00 -4.56
CA PRO A 4 -17.95 19.72 -4.99
C PRO A 4 -17.49 18.65 -4.02
N LYS A 5 -18.37 17.70 -3.73
CA LYS A 5 -18.12 16.60 -2.80
C LYS A 5 -17.09 15.68 -3.44
N ARG A 6 -15.85 15.69 -2.97
CA ARG A 6 -14.77 14.82 -3.48
C ARG A 6 -15.13 13.36 -3.26
N ILE A 7 -15.05 12.55 -4.33
CA ILE A 7 -15.19 11.09 -4.27
C ILE A 7 -13.81 10.40 -4.18
N PHE A 8 -12.75 11.04 -4.70
CA PHE A 8 -11.39 10.55 -4.52
C PHE A 8 -10.93 10.78 -3.08
N GLY A 9 -10.52 9.70 -2.40
CA GLY A 9 -9.82 9.72 -1.13
C GLY A 9 -8.31 9.76 -1.30
N THR A 10 -7.58 9.32 -0.28
CA THR A 10 -6.10 9.21 -0.32
C THR A 10 -5.60 8.09 -1.24
N ASP A 11 -6.46 7.13 -1.59
CA ASP A 11 -6.11 5.97 -2.41
C ASP A 11 -7.30 5.55 -3.30
N GLY A 12 -7.69 6.41 -4.22
CA GLY A 12 -8.80 6.19 -5.13
C GLY A 12 -10.18 6.43 -4.51
N VAL A 13 -11.21 5.88 -5.14
CA VAL A 13 -12.60 5.92 -4.67
C VAL A 13 -12.87 4.69 -3.85
N ARG A 14 -13.41 4.81 -2.63
CA ARG A 14 -13.70 3.69 -1.74
C ARG A 14 -15.03 3.85 -1.02
N GLY A 15 -15.65 2.73 -0.69
CA GLY A 15 -16.87 2.66 0.12
C GLY A 15 -17.49 1.28 0.11
N THR A 16 -18.63 1.16 0.77
CA THR A 16 -19.42 -0.08 0.75
C THR A 16 -19.98 -0.29 -0.67
N ALA A 17 -19.77 -1.48 -1.20
CA ALA A 17 -20.19 -1.81 -2.56
C ALA A 17 -21.71 -1.66 -2.73
N ASN A 18 -22.12 -1.08 -3.87
CA ASN A 18 -23.49 -0.75 -4.21
C ASN A 18 -24.13 0.34 -3.32
N ILE A 19 -23.29 1.11 -2.62
CA ILE A 19 -23.65 2.36 -1.93
C ILE A 19 -22.73 3.45 -2.49
N GLU A 20 -23.27 4.67 -2.72
CA GLU A 20 -22.45 5.79 -3.19
C GLU A 20 -21.23 6.05 -2.27
N PRO A 21 -20.05 6.24 -2.86
CA PRO A 21 -19.73 6.44 -4.28
C PRO A 21 -19.36 5.15 -5.06
N VAL A 22 -19.55 3.94 -4.52
CA VAL A 22 -19.11 2.67 -5.12
C VAL A 22 -20.31 1.92 -5.72
N THR A 23 -21.03 2.59 -6.63
CA THR A 23 -22.17 2.04 -7.38
C THR A 23 -21.82 1.76 -8.84
N ALA A 24 -22.66 0.99 -9.55
CA ALA A 24 -22.50 0.75 -10.98
C ALA A 24 -22.63 2.05 -11.78
N GLU A 25 -23.51 2.95 -11.38
CA GLU A 25 -23.75 4.24 -12.02
C GLU A 25 -22.52 5.15 -11.92
N THR A 26 -21.95 5.24 -10.73
CA THR A 26 -20.73 6.04 -10.51
C THR A 26 -19.52 5.40 -11.19
N ALA A 27 -19.38 4.08 -11.17
CA ALA A 27 -18.33 3.37 -11.89
C ALA A 27 -18.42 3.61 -13.42
N LEU A 28 -19.62 3.60 -14.00
CA LEU A 28 -19.84 3.92 -15.41
C LEU A 28 -19.37 5.36 -15.73
N LYS A 29 -19.76 6.34 -14.89
CA LYS A 29 -19.35 7.75 -15.05
C LYS A 29 -17.84 7.92 -14.90
N LEU A 30 -17.24 7.27 -13.91
CA LEU A 30 -15.77 7.24 -13.72
C LEU A 30 -15.07 6.65 -14.96
N GLY A 31 -15.60 5.57 -15.51
CA GLY A 31 -15.07 4.96 -16.73
C GLY A 31 -15.12 5.91 -17.93
N ARG A 32 -16.22 6.65 -18.12
CA ARG A 32 -16.33 7.68 -19.17
C ARG A 32 -15.34 8.81 -18.95
N ALA A 33 -15.30 9.36 -17.75
CA ALA A 33 -14.40 10.47 -17.40
C ALA A 33 -12.94 10.07 -17.58
N ALA A 34 -12.54 8.90 -17.07
CA ALA A 34 -11.20 8.36 -17.23
C ALA A 34 -10.85 8.14 -18.71
N GLY A 35 -11.74 7.49 -19.49
CA GLY A 35 -11.55 7.30 -20.92
C GLY A 35 -11.31 8.61 -21.68
N HIS A 36 -12.08 9.65 -21.36
CA HIS A 36 -11.90 10.98 -21.95
C HIS A 36 -10.58 11.63 -21.54
N VAL A 37 -10.29 11.70 -20.23
CA VAL A 37 -9.08 12.35 -19.71
C VAL A 37 -7.82 11.68 -20.25
N PHE A 38 -7.71 10.36 -20.16
CA PHE A 38 -6.51 9.65 -20.60
C PHE A 38 -6.30 9.70 -22.12
N LYS A 39 -7.38 9.76 -22.90
CA LYS A 39 -7.29 9.95 -24.36
C LYS A 39 -6.69 11.31 -24.75
N HIS A 40 -6.86 12.35 -23.91
CA HIS A 40 -6.48 13.72 -24.20
C HIS A 40 -5.26 14.21 -23.41
N LEU A 41 -4.59 13.36 -22.60
CA LEU A 41 -3.35 13.76 -21.92
C LEU A 41 -2.24 14.02 -22.95
N GLU A 42 -1.70 15.27 -22.96
CA GLU A 42 -0.67 15.75 -23.91
C GLU A 42 0.59 14.88 -23.94
N THR A 43 0.97 14.31 -22.79
CA THR A 43 2.14 13.43 -22.67
C THR A 43 2.02 12.14 -23.48
N GLN A 44 0.82 11.80 -23.94
CA GLN A 44 0.53 10.58 -24.68
C GLN A 44 0.23 10.81 -26.17
N ALA A 45 0.38 12.05 -26.67
CA ALA A 45 0.24 12.41 -28.09
C ALA A 45 1.29 11.71 -28.99
N ARG A 46 1.47 10.40 -28.79
CA ARG A 46 2.25 9.54 -29.68
C ARG A 46 1.28 8.82 -30.61
N ASN A 47 1.51 8.91 -31.91
CA ASN A 47 0.86 8.17 -32.99
C ASN A 47 0.93 6.64 -32.77
N ARG A 48 0.20 6.08 -31.77
CA ARG A 48 0.33 4.69 -31.32
C ARG A 48 -0.94 3.84 -31.51
N GLY A 49 -1.79 4.17 -32.44
CA GLY A 49 -3.03 3.41 -32.66
C GLY A 49 -4.12 3.79 -31.64
N ARG A 50 -5.01 2.85 -31.32
CA ARG A 50 -6.14 3.08 -30.40
C ARG A 50 -5.65 3.20 -28.94
N HIS A 51 -6.25 4.12 -28.19
CA HIS A 51 -6.05 4.26 -26.77
C HIS A 51 -6.58 3.03 -26.02
N LYS A 52 -5.92 2.65 -24.93
CA LYS A 52 -6.27 1.44 -24.18
C LYS A 52 -6.01 1.60 -22.68
N ILE A 53 -6.91 1.04 -21.89
CA ILE A 53 -6.83 1.01 -20.43
C ILE A 53 -6.81 -0.44 -19.96
N VAL A 54 -5.86 -0.78 -19.08
CA VAL A 54 -5.80 -2.06 -18.39
C VAL A 54 -6.79 -2.05 -17.22
N LEU A 55 -7.57 -3.11 -17.07
CA LEU A 55 -8.54 -3.26 -15.99
C LEU A 55 -8.35 -4.59 -15.27
N GLY A 56 -7.91 -4.50 -14.01
CA GLY A 56 -7.76 -5.61 -13.09
C GLY A 56 -8.64 -5.47 -11.84
N LYS A 57 -8.69 -6.51 -11.03
CA LYS A 57 -9.47 -6.53 -9.79
C LYS A 57 -8.89 -7.50 -8.78
N ASP A 58 -9.34 -7.37 -7.52
CA ASP A 58 -9.18 -8.42 -6.51
C ASP A 58 -10.29 -9.49 -6.65
N THR A 59 -10.46 -10.28 -5.63
CA THR A 59 -11.38 -11.45 -5.66
C THR A 59 -12.79 -11.17 -5.16
N ARG A 60 -13.12 -9.92 -4.82
CA ARG A 60 -14.43 -9.53 -4.27
C ARG A 60 -15.56 -9.79 -5.25
N LEU A 61 -16.70 -10.25 -4.72
CA LEU A 61 -17.91 -10.51 -5.52
C LEU A 61 -18.39 -9.24 -6.27
N SER A 62 -18.39 -8.10 -5.59
CA SER A 62 -18.79 -6.80 -6.18
C SER A 62 -17.87 -6.33 -7.32
N GLY A 63 -16.67 -6.91 -7.42
CA GLY A 63 -15.73 -6.64 -8.51
C GLY A 63 -16.31 -6.93 -9.90
N TYR A 64 -17.20 -7.93 -10.04
CA TYR A 64 -17.84 -8.23 -11.32
C TYR A 64 -18.78 -7.10 -11.76
N MET A 65 -19.58 -6.56 -10.84
CA MET A 65 -20.48 -5.44 -11.14
C MET A 65 -19.69 -4.19 -11.55
N LEU A 66 -18.71 -3.82 -10.78
CA LEU A 66 -17.91 -2.62 -11.02
C LEU A 66 -17.05 -2.73 -12.29
N GLU A 67 -16.46 -3.91 -12.56
CA GLU A 67 -15.68 -4.18 -13.77
C GLU A 67 -16.52 -3.98 -15.03
N ASN A 68 -17.75 -4.54 -15.07
CA ASN A 68 -18.65 -4.36 -16.21
C ASN A 68 -19.10 -2.91 -16.38
N ALA A 69 -19.42 -2.22 -15.29
CA ALA A 69 -19.88 -0.84 -15.33
C ALA A 69 -18.77 0.11 -15.83
N ILE A 70 -17.58 0.06 -15.23
CA ILE A 70 -16.47 0.94 -15.60
C ILE A 70 -15.97 0.66 -17.02
N SER A 71 -15.91 -0.61 -17.42
CA SER A 71 -15.51 -0.98 -18.78
C SER A 71 -16.47 -0.45 -19.82
N SER A 72 -17.77 -0.55 -19.59
CA SER A 72 -18.80 0.04 -20.47
C SER A 72 -18.62 1.54 -20.62
N GLY A 73 -18.28 2.23 -19.53
CA GLY A 73 -17.96 3.67 -19.55
C GLY A 73 -16.76 3.97 -20.45
N ILE A 74 -15.65 3.26 -20.27
CA ILE A 74 -14.41 3.43 -21.04
C ILE A 74 -14.65 3.17 -22.53
N LEU A 75 -15.29 2.04 -22.87
CA LEU A 75 -15.59 1.65 -24.24
C LEU A 75 -16.46 2.69 -24.96
N SER A 76 -17.44 3.27 -24.25
CA SER A 76 -18.33 4.30 -24.81
C SER A 76 -17.60 5.60 -25.17
N MET A 77 -16.35 5.78 -24.73
CA MET A 77 -15.50 6.94 -25.05
C MET A 77 -14.46 6.65 -26.15
N GLY A 78 -14.54 5.48 -26.78
CA GLY A 78 -13.64 5.10 -27.87
C GLY A 78 -12.25 4.63 -27.39
N VAL A 79 -12.14 4.18 -26.14
CA VAL A 79 -10.92 3.64 -25.56
C VAL A 79 -11.09 2.14 -25.38
N ASP A 80 -10.08 1.37 -25.76
CA ASP A 80 -10.09 -0.08 -25.62
C ASP A 80 -9.85 -0.50 -24.17
N VAL A 81 -10.49 -1.58 -23.72
CA VAL A 81 -10.30 -2.16 -22.38
C VAL A 81 -9.55 -3.48 -22.47
N LEU A 82 -8.46 -3.60 -21.71
CA LEU A 82 -7.68 -4.81 -21.57
C LEU A 82 -8.00 -5.47 -20.23
N PHE A 83 -8.85 -6.49 -20.23
CA PHE A 83 -9.18 -7.25 -19.01
C PHE A 83 -8.04 -8.19 -18.64
N ILE A 84 -7.55 -8.08 -17.42
CA ILE A 84 -6.46 -8.93 -16.90
C ILE A 84 -6.89 -9.85 -15.75
N GLY A 85 -8.16 -9.75 -15.33
CA GLY A 85 -8.74 -10.58 -14.25
C GLY A 85 -8.19 -10.27 -12.85
N PRO A 86 -8.31 -11.22 -11.92
CA PRO A 86 -7.75 -11.06 -10.57
C PRO A 86 -6.21 -11.05 -10.62
N LEU A 87 -5.62 -9.93 -10.21
CA LEU A 87 -4.17 -9.73 -10.17
C LEU A 87 -3.83 -8.75 -9.03
N PRO A 88 -2.70 -8.94 -8.31
CA PRO A 88 -2.20 -7.97 -7.33
C PRO A 88 -2.17 -6.53 -7.87
N THR A 89 -2.45 -5.56 -7.01
CA THR A 89 -2.36 -4.12 -7.36
C THR A 89 -1.03 -3.77 -8.05
N PRO A 90 0.16 -4.17 -7.54
CA PRO A 90 1.42 -3.95 -8.24
C PRO A 90 1.49 -4.67 -9.60
N GLY A 91 0.84 -5.82 -9.74
CA GLY A 91 0.75 -6.52 -11.02
C GLY A 91 -0.05 -5.72 -12.05
N VAL A 92 -1.14 -5.05 -11.65
CA VAL A 92 -1.90 -4.15 -12.54
C VAL A 92 -1.04 -2.98 -12.98
N ALA A 93 -0.32 -2.33 -12.07
CA ALA A 93 0.61 -1.24 -12.37
C ALA A 93 1.70 -1.69 -13.37
N TYR A 94 2.29 -2.87 -13.13
CA TYR A 94 3.30 -3.44 -14.02
C TYR A 94 2.75 -3.78 -15.42
N VAL A 95 1.61 -4.45 -15.50
CA VAL A 95 0.99 -4.84 -16.79
C VAL A 95 0.58 -3.61 -17.60
N THR A 96 0.14 -2.53 -16.94
CA THR A 96 -0.13 -1.24 -17.59
C THR A 96 1.08 -0.75 -18.38
N ARG A 97 2.26 -0.76 -17.75
CA ARG A 97 3.54 -0.40 -18.42
C ARG A 97 3.93 -1.41 -19.49
N SER A 98 3.87 -2.70 -19.17
CA SER A 98 4.28 -3.80 -20.06
C SER A 98 3.49 -3.80 -21.37
N LEU A 99 2.20 -3.52 -21.32
CA LEU A 99 1.33 -3.43 -22.49
C LEU A 99 1.31 -2.03 -23.13
N ARG A 100 2.05 -1.06 -22.56
CA ARG A 100 2.04 0.34 -23.01
C ARG A 100 0.61 0.89 -23.09
N ALA A 101 -0.19 0.62 -22.06
CA ALA A 101 -1.52 1.18 -21.93
C ALA A 101 -1.44 2.65 -21.48
N ASP A 102 -2.49 3.42 -21.74
CA ASP A 102 -2.57 4.83 -21.38
C ASP A 102 -2.83 5.00 -19.88
N ALA A 103 -3.51 4.02 -19.28
CA ALA A 103 -3.77 3.94 -17.86
C ALA A 103 -4.01 2.51 -17.40
N GLY A 104 -3.93 2.29 -16.08
CA GLY A 104 -4.37 1.08 -15.41
C GLY A 104 -5.44 1.40 -14.37
N ILE A 105 -6.39 0.49 -14.20
CA ILE A 105 -7.42 0.56 -13.17
C ILE A 105 -7.42 -0.75 -12.41
N VAL A 106 -7.46 -0.69 -11.09
CA VAL A 106 -7.69 -1.86 -10.24
C VAL A 106 -8.91 -1.64 -9.36
N ILE A 107 -9.78 -2.64 -9.34
CA ILE A 107 -11.00 -2.67 -8.51
C ILE A 107 -10.68 -3.45 -7.25
N THR A 108 -10.51 -2.74 -6.13
CA THR A 108 -10.12 -3.31 -4.84
C THR A 108 -10.36 -2.32 -3.70
N ALA A 109 -10.58 -2.84 -2.50
CA ALA A 109 -10.55 -2.09 -1.25
C ALA A 109 -9.43 -2.59 -0.31
N SER A 110 -8.34 -3.20 -0.86
CA SER A 110 -7.17 -3.64 -0.10
C SER A 110 -7.55 -4.55 1.10
N HIS A 111 -7.25 -4.11 2.32
CA HIS A 111 -7.46 -4.88 3.55
C HIS A 111 -8.89 -4.81 4.14
N ASN A 112 -9.81 -4.04 3.52
CA ASN A 112 -11.18 -3.94 3.99
C ASN A 112 -11.95 -5.28 3.84
N PRO A 113 -13.05 -5.50 4.59
CA PRO A 113 -13.92 -6.67 4.40
C PRO A 113 -14.52 -6.72 2.98
N TYR A 114 -15.11 -7.85 2.62
CA TYR A 114 -15.56 -8.14 1.24
C TYR A 114 -16.71 -7.25 0.75
N ASP A 115 -17.50 -6.69 1.63
CA ASP A 115 -18.63 -5.81 1.36
C ASP A 115 -18.21 -4.39 0.97
N ASP A 116 -16.99 -4.00 1.27
CA ASP A 116 -16.38 -2.79 0.71
C ASP A 116 -15.71 -3.08 -0.64
N ASN A 117 -15.60 -2.04 -1.48
CA ASN A 117 -14.80 -2.06 -2.68
C ASN A 117 -14.27 -0.66 -3.02
N GLY A 118 -13.46 -0.56 -4.07
CA GLY A 118 -12.90 0.70 -4.51
C GLY A 118 -12.38 0.64 -5.93
N ILE A 119 -11.96 1.80 -6.44
CA ILE A 119 -11.42 1.95 -7.78
C ILE A 119 -10.17 2.81 -7.67
N LYS A 120 -9.00 2.23 -7.96
CA LYS A 120 -7.70 2.91 -7.98
C LYS A 120 -7.23 3.06 -9.42
N PHE A 121 -6.52 4.13 -9.69
CA PHE A 121 -6.03 4.45 -11.03
C PHE A 121 -4.50 4.56 -11.05
N PHE A 122 -3.91 4.12 -12.16
CA PHE A 122 -2.50 4.23 -12.48
C PHE A 122 -2.30 4.96 -13.80
N ARG A 123 -1.26 5.77 -13.88
CA ARG A 123 -0.80 6.37 -15.14
C ARG A 123 -0.10 5.32 -16.01
N ALA A 124 0.19 5.68 -17.26
CA ALA A 124 0.91 4.84 -18.21
C ALA A 124 2.30 4.36 -17.73
N ASP A 125 2.92 5.11 -16.84
CA ASP A 125 4.20 4.77 -16.22
C ASP A 125 4.07 3.86 -14.99
N GLY A 126 2.83 3.48 -14.60
CA GLY A 126 2.53 2.59 -13.47
C GLY A 126 2.52 3.27 -12.11
N TYR A 127 2.67 4.58 -12.03
CA TYR A 127 2.48 5.34 -10.79
C TYR A 127 1.01 5.74 -10.60
N LYS A 128 0.63 6.07 -9.37
CA LYS A 128 -0.71 6.61 -9.06
C LYS A 128 -0.95 7.96 -9.77
N LEU A 129 -2.21 8.35 -9.88
CA LEU A 129 -2.57 9.62 -10.49
C LEU A 129 -2.07 10.81 -9.65
N ASP A 130 -1.72 11.87 -10.35
CA ASP A 130 -1.52 13.19 -9.74
C ASP A 130 -2.88 13.78 -9.35
N ASP A 131 -2.91 14.61 -8.30
CA ASP A 131 -4.14 15.27 -7.81
C ASP A 131 -4.89 16.04 -8.90
N LYS A 132 -4.15 16.61 -9.88
CA LYS A 132 -4.74 17.31 -11.01
C LYS A 132 -5.56 16.38 -11.90
N ILE A 133 -5.04 15.19 -12.22
CA ILE A 133 -5.75 14.21 -13.06
C ILE A 133 -6.97 13.67 -12.31
N GLU A 134 -6.85 13.40 -11.01
CA GLU A 134 -7.99 12.99 -10.17
C GLU A 134 -9.08 14.07 -10.18
N TYR A 135 -8.71 15.34 -10.05
CA TYR A 135 -9.63 16.48 -10.12
C TYR A 135 -10.31 16.58 -11.49
N ASP A 136 -9.57 16.42 -12.59
CA ASP A 136 -10.10 16.50 -13.95
C ASP A 136 -11.12 15.36 -14.19
N VAL A 137 -10.83 14.14 -13.74
CA VAL A 137 -11.77 13.00 -13.78
C VAL A 137 -13.02 13.28 -12.94
N GLU A 138 -12.86 13.75 -11.70
CA GLU A 138 -13.96 14.03 -10.81
C GLU A 138 -14.87 15.18 -11.34
N SER A 139 -14.27 16.21 -11.89
CA SER A 139 -15.01 17.33 -12.48
C SER A 139 -15.93 16.87 -13.62
N LEU A 140 -15.46 15.96 -14.49
CA LEU A 140 -16.27 15.39 -15.56
C LEU A 140 -17.41 14.49 -15.05
N VAL A 141 -17.18 13.77 -13.93
CA VAL A 141 -18.22 12.94 -13.31
C VAL A 141 -19.42 13.80 -12.84
N PHE A 142 -19.13 15.01 -12.33
CA PHE A 142 -20.17 15.87 -11.73
C PHE A 142 -20.72 16.96 -12.65
N SER A 143 -19.98 17.42 -13.67
CA SER A 143 -20.45 18.48 -14.57
C SER A 143 -21.56 18.05 -15.52
N GLY A 144 -21.65 16.76 -15.84
CA GLY A 144 -22.54 16.24 -16.86
C GLY A 144 -22.06 16.47 -18.31
N ASP A 145 -20.97 17.21 -18.53
CA ASP A 145 -20.43 17.51 -19.87
C ASP A 145 -20.08 16.25 -20.64
N ILE A 146 -19.65 15.21 -19.91
CA ILE A 146 -19.28 13.90 -20.48
C ILE A 146 -20.45 13.21 -21.24
N GLU A 147 -21.69 13.60 -21.00
CA GLU A 147 -22.87 13.04 -21.66
C GLU A 147 -22.97 13.48 -23.14
N ASN A 148 -22.35 14.62 -23.48
CA ASN A 148 -22.39 15.21 -24.82
C ASN A 148 -21.18 14.83 -25.69
N ILE A 149 -20.19 14.08 -25.15
CA ILE A 149 -18.92 13.76 -25.80
C ILE A 149 -18.87 12.23 -26.02
N ARG A 150 -19.70 11.70 -26.94
CA ARG A 150 -19.75 10.26 -27.20
C ARG A 150 -19.42 9.97 -28.65
N PRO A 151 -18.35 9.21 -28.93
CA PRO A 151 -18.11 8.68 -30.27
C PRO A 151 -19.18 7.64 -30.62
N THR A 152 -19.37 7.41 -31.91
CA THR A 152 -20.35 6.46 -32.45
C THR A 152 -19.72 5.53 -33.49
N ALA A 153 -20.42 4.50 -33.87
CA ALA A 153 -20.03 3.55 -34.89
C ALA A 153 -18.65 2.91 -34.64
N ASP A 154 -17.73 3.03 -35.57
CA ASP A 154 -16.37 2.46 -35.54
C ASP A 154 -15.42 3.12 -34.55
N GLU A 155 -15.81 4.25 -34.00
CA GLU A 155 -15.04 4.93 -32.94
C GLU A 155 -15.26 4.33 -31.55
N VAL A 156 -16.26 3.47 -31.32
CA VAL A 156 -16.49 2.81 -30.02
C VAL A 156 -15.32 1.88 -29.70
N GLY A 157 -14.92 1.83 -28.41
CA GLY A 157 -13.82 1.00 -27.93
C GLY A 157 -14.09 -0.50 -28.00
N LYS A 158 -13.03 -1.31 -27.98
CA LYS A 158 -13.06 -2.77 -28.00
C LYS A 158 -12.56 -3.35 -26.69
N ALA A 159 -13.24 -4.37 -26.17
CA ALA A 159 -12.78 -5.14 -25.00
C ALA A 159 -11.98 -6.37 -25.45
N VAL A 160 -10.83 -6.60 -24.81
CA VAL A 160 -9.95 -7.75 -25.07
C VAL A 160 -9.51 -8.36 -23.73
N ARG A 161 -9.51 -9.69 -23.64
CA ARG A 161 -8.93 -10.39 -22.49
C ARG A 161 -7.46 -10.67 -22.74
N ILE A 162 -6.63 -10.42 -21.74
CA ILE A 162 -5.19 -10.69 -21.74
C ILE A 162 -4.93 -11.89 -20.84
N ASP A 163 -4.77 -13.06 -21.44
CA ASP A 163 -4.67 -14.33 -20.70
C ASP A 163 -3.29 -14.54 -20.03
N ASP A 164 -2.25 -13.88 -20.53
CA ASP A 164 -0.87 -14.00 -20.05
C ASP A 164 -0.48 -12.95 -18.96
N ALA A 165 -1.42 -12.14 -18.49
CA ALA A 165 -1.16 -11.07 -17.53
C ALA A 165 -0.56 -11.59 -16.21
N LEU A 166 -1.07 -12.71 -15.71
CA LEU A 166 -0.55 -13.37 -14.51
C LEU A 166 0.90 -13.81 -14.70
N GLY A 167 1.21 -14.47 -15.82
CA GLY A 167 2.57 -14.92 -16.16
C GLY A 167 3.55 -13.74 -16.27
N ARG A 168 3.12 -12.63 -16.87
CA ARG A 168 3.94 -11.40 -16.94
C ARG A 168 4.33 -10.88 -15.56
N TYR A 169 3.38 -10.86 -14.61
CA TYR A 169 3.66 -10.40 -13.25
C TYR A 169 4.54 -11.41 -12.49
N ILE A 170 4.31 -12.71 -12.65
CA ILE A 170 5.15 -13.77 -12.05
C ILE A 170 6.62 -13.60 -12.50
N GLU A 171 6.87 -13.47 -13.81
CA GLU A 171 8.22 -13.25 -14.32
C GLU A 171 8.83 -11.93 -13.83
N HIS A 172 8.04 -10.88 -13.75
CA HIS A 172 8.49 -9.60 -13.20
C HIS A 172 8.90 -9.71 -11.73
N ALA A 173 8.08 -10.34 -10.89
CA ALA A 173 8.39 -10.54 -9.48
C ALA A 173 9.64 -11.40 -9.30
N LYS A 174 9.78 -12.51 -10.03
CA LYS A 174 10.99 -13.36 -10.01
C LYS A 174 12.24 -12.60 -10.44
N ALA A 175 12.13 -11.66 -11.38
CA ALA A 175 13.25 -10.85 -11.83
C ALA A 175 13.83 -9.93 -10.72
N SER A 176 13.09 -9.68 -9.64
CA SER A 176 13.59 -8.97 -8.45
C SER A 176 14.46 -9.84 -7.54
N PHE A 177 14.46 -11.15 -7.75
CA PHE A 177 15.30 -12.11 -7.03
C PHE A 177 16.57 -12.41 -7.83
N PRO A 178 17.77 -12.48 -7.19
CA PRO A 178 19.03 -12.64 -7.92
C PRO A 178 19.09 -13.93 -8.73
N ARG A 179 19.58 -13.81 -9.97
CA ARG A 179 19.82 -14.98 -10.82
C ARG A 179 20.86 -15.91 -10.17
N GLY A 180 20.57 -17.19 -10.14
CA GLY A 180 21.46 -18.21 -9.55
C GLY A 180 21.29 -18.41 -8.04
N LEU A 181 20.47 -17.58 -7.37
CA LEU A 181 20.01 -17.85 -6.01
C LEU A 181 18.68 -18.61 -6.07
N THR A 182 18.52 -19.64 -5.22
CA THR A 182 17.27 -20.42 -5.15
C THR A 182 16.73 -20.44 -3.72
N LEU A 183 15.45 -20.74 -3.58
CA LEU A 183 14.79 -20.97 -2.29
C LEU A 183 14.76 -22.46 -1.92
N GLU A 184 15.50 -23.30 -2.63
CA GLU A 184 15.62 -24.72 -2.30
C GLU A 184 16.01 -24.94 -0.84
N GLY A 185 15.33 -25.89 -0.19
CA GLY A 185 15.50 -26.19 1.23
C GLY A 185 14.74 -25.27 2.18
N MET A 186 14.08 -24.21 1.69
CA MET A 186 13.22 -23.36 2.50
C MET A 186 11.77 -23.82 2.43
N ARG A 187 11.14 -23.92 3.60
CA ARG A 187 9.69 -24.12 3.74
C ARG A 187 9.01 -22.84 4.13
N ILE A 188 8.04 -22.40 3.34
CA ILE A 188 7.41 -21.08 3.46
C ILE A 188 5.89 -21.24 3.57
N VAL A 189 5.31 -20.69 4.64
CA VAL A 189 3.85 -20.55 4.76
C VAL A 189 3.44 -19.26 4.05
N VAL A 190 2.42 -19.32 3.20
CA VAL A 190 1.88 -18.16 2.49
C VAL A 190 0.39 -18.04 2.77
N ASP A 191 -0.01 -16.97 3.44
CA ASP A 191 -1.40 -16.57 3.58
C ASP A 191 -1.73 -15.50 2.54
N CYS A 192 -2.55 -15.87 1.57
CA CYS A 192 -2.94 -15.01 0.45
C CYS A 192 -4.18 -14.17 0.74
N ALA A 193 -4.70 -14.16 1.96
CA ALA A 193 -5.91 -13.42 2.36
C ALA A 193 -7.16 -13.73 1.51
N HIS A 194 -7.23 -14.87 0.81
CA HIS A 194 -8.18 -15.13 -0.27
C HIS A 194 -8.25 -14.00 -1.31
N GLY A 195 -7.19 -13.22 -1.42
CA GLY A 195 -7.07 -12.01 -2.23
C GLY A 195 -6.40 -12.24 -3.59
N ALA A 196 -6.02 -11.15 -4.23
CA ALA A 196 -5.48 -11.11 -5.60
C ALA A 196 -4.15 -11.87 -5.76
N GLY A 197 -3.38 -12.02 -4.67
CA GLY A 197 -2.11 -12.74 -4.64
C GLY A 197 -2.22 -14.28 -4.63
N TYR A 198 -3.45 -14.84 -4.60
CA TYR A 198 -3.70 -16.27 -4.35
C TYR A 198 -3.03 -17.25 -5.34
N LYS A 199 -2.77 -16.81 -6.56
CA LYS A 199 -2.05 -17.59 -7.57
C LYS A 199 -0.59 -17.17 -7.68
N SER A 200 -0.32 -15.86 -7.76
CA SER A 200 1.00 -15.32 -8.07
C SER A 200 2.03 -15.66 -6.99
N THR A 201 1.74 -15.38 -5.72
CA THR A 201 2.72 -15.55 -4.64
C THR A 201 3.15 -17.00 -4.45
N PRO A 202 2.23 -17.98 -4.31
CA PRO A 202 2.64 -19.38 -4.21
C PRO A 202 3.37 -19.89 -5.45
N CYS A 203 3.01 -19.39 -6.66
CA CYS A 203 3.65 -19.79 -7.90
C CYS A 203 5.11 -19.31 -7.95
N VAL A 204 5.35 -18.02 -7.71
CA VAL A 204 6.70 -17.42 -7.70
C VAL A 204 7.62 -18.14 -6.73
N LEU A 205 7.17 -18.41 -5.51
CA LEU A 205 7.99 -19.06 -4.49
C LEU A 205 8.33 -20.51 -4.86
N ARG A 206 7.36 -21.27 -5.42
CA ARG A 206 7.63 -22.64 -5.91
C ARG A 206 8.57 -22.65 -7.10
N GLU A 207 8.42 -21.74 -8.04
CA GLU A 207 9.32 -21.64 -9.19
C GLU A 207 10.75 -21.22 -8.79
N LEU A 208 10.91 -20.55 -7.67
CA LEU A 208 12.21 -20.25 -7.07
C LEU A 208 12.76 -21.42 -6.20
N GLY A 209 12.01 -22.53 -6.06
CA GLY A 209 12.46 -23.74 -5.39
C GLY A 209 11.97 -23.95 -3.95
N ALA A 210 11.10 -23.09 -3.41
CA ALA A 210 10.59 -23.25 -2.05
C ALA A 210 9.55 -24.40 -1.92
N ASP A 211 9.53 -25.06 -0.75
CA ASP A 211 8.43 -25.89 -0.29
C ASP A 211 7.34 -24.96 0.28
N VAL A 212 6.21 -24.78 -0.46
CA VAL A 212 5.21 -23.76 -0.17
C VAL A 212 3.93 -24.37 0.39
N ILE A 213 3.58 -23.94 1.60
CA ILE A 213 2.31 -24.24 2.27
C ILE A 213 1.41 -23.02 2.10
N ALA A 214 0.49 -23.08 1.13
CA ALA A 214 -0.43 -21.99 0.86
C ALA A 214 -1.72 -22.13 1.68
N CYS A 215 -2.16 -21.04 2.29
CA CYS A 215 -3.46 -20.88 2.93
C CYS A 215 -4.11 -19.56 2.50
N GLY A 216 -5.38 -19.35 2.83
CA GLY A 216 -6.09 -18.18 2.33
C GLY A 216 -6.05 -18.05 0.80
N ASN A 217 -6.03 -19.16 0.05
CA ASN A 217 -5.82 -19.19 -1.40
C ASN A 217 -6.98 -19.77 -2.21
N GLN A 218 -8.17 -19.85 -1.60
CA GLN A 218 -9.41 -20.33 -2.25
C GLN A 218 -10.51 -19.26 -2.16
N PRO A 219 -10.42 -18.21 -3.01
CA PRO A 219 -11.39 -17.12 -2.97
C PRO A 219 -12.78 -17.59 -3.44
N ASP A 220 -13.82 -17.19 -2.70
CA ASP A 220 -15.24 -17.43 -3.04
C ASP A 220 -16.01 -16.13 -3.33
N GLY A 221 -15.31 -14.98 -3.31
CA GLY A 221 -15.87 -13.64 -3.51
C GLY A 221 -16.32 -12.94 -2.23
N LYS A 222 -16.41 -13.64 -1.09
CA LYS A 222 -16.89 -13.13 0.20
C LYS A 222 -15.92 -13.35 1.35
N ASN A 223 -14.89 -14.14 1.14
CA ASN A 223 -13.94 -14.54 2.16
C ASN A 223 -12.61 -13.77 2.14
N ILE A 224 -12.44 -12.78 1.26
CA ILE A 224 -11.25 -11.94 1.22
C ILE A 224 -11.02 -11.21 2.56
N ASN A 225 -9.82 -11.29 3.12
CA ASN A 225 -9.40 -10.74 4.43
C ASN A 225 -10.18 -11.29 5.64
N LYS A 226 -11.04 -12.29 5.45
CA LYS A 226 -11.85 -12.83 6.55
C LYS A 226 -11.02 -13.82 7.36
N ASP A 227 -10.66 -13.42 8.58
CA ASP A 227 -9.90 -14.21 9.54
C ASP A 227 -8.55 -14.73 8.97
N CYS A 228 -7.97 -14.03 8.00
CA CYS A 228 -6.73 -14.39 7.31
C CYS A 228 -5.99 -13.14 6.80
N GLY A 229 -4.78 -13.37 6.26
CA GLY A 229 -3.93 -12.34 5.69
C GLY A 229 -3.25 -11.44 6.74
N SER A 230 -2.69 -10.31 6.28
CA SER A 230 -1.86 -9.42 7.10
C SER A 230 -2.59 -8.79 8.29
N MET A 231 -3.93 -8.69 8.24
CA MET A 231 -4.73 -8.17 9.35
C MET A 231 -5.07 -9.24 10.40
N HIS A 232 -5.02 -10.53 10.04
CA HIS A 232 -5.35 -11.67 10.90
C HIS A 232 -4.33 -12.80 10.76
N PRO A 233 -3.06 -12.60 11.19
CA PRO A 233 -1.96 -13.50 10.90
C PRO A 233 -1.95 -14.79 11.74
N ALA A 234 -2.90 -14.99 12.64
CA ALA A 234 -2.94 -16.14 13.56
C ALA A 234 -2.87 -17.49 12.83
N MET A 235 -3.61 -17.63 11.71
CA MET A 235 -3.59 -18.86 10.90
C MET A 235 -2.20 -19.11 10.29
N MET A 236 -1.52 -18.09 9.80
CA MET A 236 -0.16 -18.19 9.29
C MET A 236 0.81 -18.65 10.39
N CYS A 237 0.77 -18.01 11.57
CA CYS A 237 1.64 -18.38 12.70
C CYS A 237 1.42 -19.82 13.16
N GLN A 238 0.16 -20.27 13.25
CA GLN A 238 -0.16 -21.65 13.59
C GLN A 238 0.47 -22.63 12.57
N LYS A 239 0.35 -22.35 11.28
CA LYS A 239 0.91 -23.20 10.22
C LYS A 239 2.44 -23.21 10.20
N ILE A 240 3.10 -22.14 10.60
CA ILE A 240 4.58 -22.13 10.77
C ILE A 240 4.99 -23.22 11.76
N TRP A 241 4.34 -23.31 12.91
CA TRP A 241 4.67 -24.31 13.93
C TRP A 241 4.27 -25.72 13.49
N GLU A 242 3.07 -25.90 12.93
CA GLU A 242 2.57 -27.20 12.44
C GLU A 242 3.53 -27.83 11.41
N HIS A 243 4.04 -27.00 10.50
CA HIS A 243 4.86 -27.46 9.39
C HIS A 243 6.37 -27.21 9.58
N ARG A 244 6.79 -26.63 10.70
CA ARG A 244 8.19 -26.22 10.96
C ARG A 244 8.74 -25.39 9.81
N ALA A 245 7.99 -24.37 9.41
CA ALA A 245 8.37 -23.52 8.31
C ALA A 245 9.47 -22.52 8.73
N ASP A 246 10.30 -22.12 7.78
CA ASP A 246 11.40 -21.17 8.00
C ASP A 246 10.88 -19.73 8.13
N LEU A 247 9.72 -19.42 7.52
CA LEU A 247 9.02 -18.14 7.68
C LEU A 247 7.58 -18.23 7.17
N GLY A 248 6.81 -17.22 7.53
CA GLY A 248 5.47 -16.94 7.00
C GLY A 248 5.40 -15.62 6.26
N ILE A 249 4.58 -15.58 5.22
CA ILE A 249 4.25 -14.41 4.41
C ILE A 249 2.74 -14.24 4.44
N ALA A 250 2.24 -13.11 4.92
CA ALA A 250 0.82 -12.79 4.86
C ALA A 250 0.61 -11.51 4.06
N HIS A 251 -0.22 -11.60 3.01
CA HIS A 251 -0.65 -10.45 2.23
C HIS A 251 -1.97 -9.87 2.73
N ASP A 252 -2.30 -8.68 2.30
CA ASP A 252 -3.66 -8.17 2.31
C ASP A 252 -4.39 -8.52 0.99
N GLY A 253 -5.65 -8.10 0.88
CA GLY A 253 -6.53 -8.54 -0.21
C GLY A 253 -6.05 -8.22 -1.63
N ASP A 254 -5.29 -7.15 -1.84
CA ASP A 254 -4.72 -6.80 -3.15
C ASP A 254 -3.19 -6.95 -3.22
N ALA A 255 -2.60 -7.54 -2.17
CA ALA A 255 -1.20 -7.94 -2.07
C ALA A 255 -0.19 -6.78 -2.31
N ASP A 256 -0.60 -5.54 -2.07
CA ASP A 256 0.30 -4.39 -2.06
C ASP A 256 1.04 -4.24 -0.72
N ARG A 257 0.61 -5.04 0.30
CA ARG A 257 1.22 -5.13 1.64
C ARG A 257 1.70 -6.53 1.96
N VAL A 258 2.64 -6.60 2.90
CA VAL A 258 3.13 -7.84 3.48
C VAL A 258 3.37 -7.70 4.97
N LEU A 259 3.01 -8.74 5.71
CA LEU A 259 3.46 -9.01 7.07
C LEU A 259 4.25 -10.30 7.05
N LEU A 260 5.39 -10.34 7.70
CA LEU A 260 6.19 -11.56 7.81
C LEU A 260 6.06 -12.16 9.20
N SER A 261 6.39 -13.43 9.31
CA SER A 261 6.62 -14.09 10.59
C SER A 261 7.86 -14.95 10.50
N ASP A 262 8.68 -14.93 11.53
CA ASP A 262 9.86 -15.79 11.59
C ASP A 262 9.49 -17.24 11.95
N GLU A 263 10.49 -18.10 11.98
CA GLU A 263 10.37 -19.53 12.30
C GLU A 263 9.90 -19.81 13.72
N THR A 264 9.90 -18.79 14.60
CA THR A 264 9.37 -18.89 15.99
C THR A 264 7.92 -18.42 16.11
N GLY A 265 7.35 -17.87 15.03
CA GLY A 265 6.00 -17.29 15.03
C GLY A 265 5.96 -15.82 15.44
N GLN A 266 7.14 -15.17 15.63
CA GLN A 266 7.20 -13.73 15.88
C GLN A 266 6.87 -12.95 14.62
N LEU A 267 5.92 -12.01 14.74
CA LEU A 267 5.52 -11.15 13.62
C LEU A 267 6.53 -10.02 13.38
N LEU A 268 6.79 -9.76 12.10
CA LEU A 268 7.60 -8.65 11.61
C LEU A 268 6.74 -7.76 10.73
N ASP A 269 6.56 -6.51 11.14
CA ASP A 269 5.80 -5.51 10.38
C ASP A 269 6.68 -4.76 9.35
N GLY A 270 6.12 -3.74 8.71
CA GLY A 270 6.85 -2.94 7.72
C GLY A 270 8.10 -2.27 8.26
N ASP A 271 8.13 -1.89 9.54
CA ASP A 271 9.32 -1.29 10.14
C ASP A 271 10.47 -2.30 10.24
N ASP A 272 10.18 -3.56 10.60
CA ASP A 272 11.18 -4.63 10.63
C ASP A 272 11.72 -4.91 9.23
N ILE A 273 10.84 -4.97 8.23
CA ILE A 273 11.22 -5.18 6.82
C ILE A 273 12.09 -4.02 6.33
N MET A 274 11.70 -2.76 6.65
CA MET A 274 12.49 -1.57 6.32
C MET A 274 13.88 -1.60 6.97
N ALA A 275 13.96 -1.94 8.25
CA ALA A 275 15.25 -2.03 8.96
C ALA A 275 16.17 -3.07 8.30
N ILE A 276 15.68 -4.30 8.09
CA ILE A 276 16.46 -5.40 7.50
C ILE A 276 16.96 -5.02 6.10
N THR A 277 16.05 -4.53 5.25
CA THR A 277 16.37 -4.27 3.84
C THR A 277 17.20 -3.01 3.66
N ALA A 278 16.97 -1.95 4.43
CA ALA A 278 17.77 -0.72 4.35
C ALA A 278 19.20 -0.95 4.84
N LEU A 279 19.40 -1.70 5.94
CA LEU A 279 20.74 -2.03 6.43
C LEU A 279 21.52 -2.91 5.44
N ASP A 280 20.86 -3.89 4.82
CA ASP A 280 21.49 -4.71 3.78
C ASP A 280 21.89 -3.86 2.57
N LEU A 281 20.99 -2.99 2.10
CA LEU A 281 21.28 -2.09 0.97
C LEU A 281 22.39 -1.09 1.33
N LEU A 282 22.45 -0.55 2.56
CA LEU A 282 23.56 0.29 3.01
C LEU A 282 24.90 -0.45 2.98
N ALA A 283 24.92 -1.66 3.51
CA ALA A 283 26.15 -2.47 3.55
C ALA A 283 26.71 -2.79 2.15
N HIS A 284 25.85 -2.81 1.14
CA HIS A 284 26.21 -3.10 -0.26
C HIS A 284 26.24 -1.84 -1.17
N ASN A 285 26.16 -0.63 -0.62
CA ASN A 285 26.07 0.64 -1.37
C ASN A 285 24.88 0.68 -2.35
N GLY A 286 23.80 -0.03 -2.05
CA GLY A 286 22.60 -0.13 -2.87
C GLY A 286 21.49 0.84 -2.45
N LEU A 287 21.58 1.46 -1.25
CA LEU A 287 20.59 2.44 -0.79
C LEU A 287 20.95 3.83 -1.34
N LYS A 288 20.15 4.34 -2.28
CA LYS A 288 20.41 5.62 -2.92
C LYS A 288 20.38 6.76 -1.91
N GLU A 289 21.40 7.62 -1.98
CA GLU A 289 21.61 8.74 -1.04
C GLU A 289 21.61 8.29 0.44
N ASN A 290 21.89 7.00 0.70
CA ASN A 290 21.85 6.38 2.01
C ASN A 290 20.52 6.66 2.76
N THR A 291 19.41 6.76 2.02
CA THR A 291 18.15 7.29 2.53
C THR A 291 17.01 6.27 2.39
N LEU A 292 16.34 6.00 3.53
CA LEU A 292 15.05 5.33 3.61
C LEU A 292 13.94 6.38 3.72
N VAL A 293 12.85 6.22 2.96
CA VAL A 293 11.64 7.05 3.13
C VAL A 293 10.61 6.27 3.93
N ALA A 294 10.15 6.82 5.05
CA ALA A 294 9.14 6.20 5.92
C ALA A 294 8.08 7.23 6.32
N THR A 295 6.91 6.77 6.77
CA THR A 295 5.90 7.69 7.27
C THR A 295 6.18 8.13 8.71
N VAL A 296 5.47 9.18 9.15
CA VAL A 296 5.51 9.63 10.56
C VAL A 296 5.01 8.58 11.55
N MET A 297 4.43 7.47 11.09
CA MET A 297 3.98 6.38 11.96
C MET A 297 5.06 5.34 12.23
N SER A 298 6.10 5.26 11.40
CA SER A 298 7.20 4.31 11.59
C SER A 298 7.99 4.60 12.87
N ASN A 299 8.47 3.56 13.52
CA ASN A 299 9.13 3.62 14.82
C ASN A 299 10.43 4.45 14.79
N ALA A 300 10.68 5.24 15.81
CA ALA A 300 11.89 6.07 15.93
C ALA A 300 13.20 5.26 16.03
N GLY A 301 13.13 4.00 16.43
CA GLY A 301 14.27 3.08 16.41
C GLY A 301 14.87 2.87 15.01
N LEU A 302 14.07 3.06 13.92
CA LEU A 302 14.58 3.02 12.56
C LEU A 302 15.61 4.11 12.27
N GLU A 303 15.35 5.33 12.73
CA GLU A 303 16.33 6.43 12.61
C GLU A 303 17.62 6.11 13.32
N ALA A 304 17.49 5.66 14.58
CA ALA A 304 18.67 5.35 15.40
C ALA A 304 19.56 4.27 14.76
N VAL A 305 18.98 3.22 14.20
CA VAL A 305 19.78 2.13 13.59
C VAL A 305 20.38 2.56 12.25
N LEU A 306 19.65 3.32 11.43
CA LEU A 306 20.16 3.76 10.14
C LEU A 306 21.25 4.82 10.30
N GLU A 307 21.10 5.77 11.23
CA GLU A 307 22.13 6.76 11.55
C GLU A 307 23.42 6.09 12.03
N ALA A 308 23.30 5.07 12.89
CA ALA A 308 24.46 4.29 13.35
C ALA A 308 25.18 3.55 12.20
N ALA A 309 24.46 3.20 11.14
CA ALA A 309 24.99 2.55 9.92
C ALA A 309 25.42 3.55 8.82
N GLY A 310 25.36 4.87 9.07
CA GLY A 310 25.70 5.91 8.09
C GLY A 310 24.60 6.25 7.09
N GLY A 311 23.37 5.83 7.37
CA GLY A 311 22.16 6.17 6.61
C GLY A 311 21.30 7.21 7.31
N ARG A 312 20.14 7.50 6.73
CA ARG A 312 19.14 8.41 7.31
C ARG A 312 17.71 8.01 6.92
N VAL A 313 16.74 8.48 7.71
CA VAL A 313 15.32 8.35 7.42
C VAL A 313 14.74 9.71 7.05
N VAL A 314 13.99 9.77 5.94
CA VAL A 314 13.15 10.92 5.56
C VAL A 314 11.71 10.55 5.87
N ARG A 315 11.02 11.40 6.66
CA ARG A 315 9.64 11.14 7.08
C ARG A 315 8.65 11.92 6.24
N THR A 316 7.59 11.22 5.84
CA THR A 316 6.44 11.79 5.13
C THR A 316 5.16 11.71 5.97
N PRO A 317 4.12 12.49 5.65
CA PRO A 317 2.77 12.19 6.13
C PRO A 317 2.36 10.76 5.80
N VAL A 318 1.37 10.23 6.54
CA VAL A 318 0.78 8.90 6.29
C VAL A 318 0.15 8.86 4.90
N GLY A 319 0.36 7.76 4.20
CA GLY A 319 -0.16 7.48 2.87
C GLY A 319 0.97 7.17 1.88
N ASP A 320 0.81 6.09 1.17
CA ASP A 320 1.77 5.58 0.21
C ASP A 320 2.09 6.57 -0.92
N LYS A 321 1.11 7.40 -1.32
CA LYS A 321 1.32 8.51 -2.27
C LYS A 321 2.38 9.50 -1.77
N ASN A 322 2.35 9.85 -0.46
CA ASN A 322 3.34 10.75 0.11
C ASN A 322 4.75 10.12 0.09
N VAL A 323 4.84 8.81 0.35
CA VAL A 323 6.12 8.08 0.31
C VAL A 323 6.68 8.06 -1.09
N ILE A 324 5.88 7.66 -2.09
CA ILE A 324 6.37 7.57 -3.47
C ILE A 324 6.69 8.93 -4.07
N ASP A 325 5.94 9.99 -3.77
CA ASP A 325 6.20 11.34 -4.23
C ASP A 325 7.54 11.85 -3.71
N GLU A 326 7.85 11.60 -2.44
CA GLU A 326 9.15 11.95 -1.84
C GLU A 326 10.30 11.15 -2.48
N MET A 327 10.09 9.84 -2.70
CA MET A 327 11.07 8.99 -3.38
C MET A 327 11.34 9.47 -4.81
N LEU A 328 10.32 9.90 -5.55
CA LEU A 328 10.45 10.40 -6.92
C LEU A 328 11.17 11.73 -6.96
N ARG A 329 10.84 12.66 -6.03
CA ARG A 329 11.43 14.01 -5.97
C ARG A 329 12.94 13.97 -5.77
N HIS A 330 13.42 13.03 -4.98
CA HIS A 330 14.83 12.97 -4.58
C HIS A 330 15.60 11.78 -5.18
N GLY A 331 14.92 10.90 -5.93
CA GLY A 331 15.57 9.76 -6.56
C GLY A 331 15.81 8.56 -5.62
N PHE A 332 15.21 8.53 -4.43
CA PHE A 332 15.34 7.42 -3.47
C PHE A 332 14.74 6.13 -4.02
N ASN A 333 15.25 4.99 -3.60
CA ASN A 333 14.84 3.68 -4.12
C ASN A 333 14.17 2.74 -3.10
N LEU A 334 14.19 3.08 -1.81
CA LEU A 334 13.50 2.31 -0.77
C LEU A 334 12.62 3.23 0.07
N GLY A 335 11.37 2.83 0.25
CA GLY A 335 10.44 3.48 1.16
C GLY A 335 9.32 2.55 1.57
N GLY A 336 8.57 2.95 2.59
CA GLY A 336 7.44 2.14 3.05
C GLY A 336 6.71 2.70 4.24
N GLU A 337 5.76 1.90 4.70
CA GLU A 337 4.92 2.17 5.87
C GLU A 337 4.98 1.01 6.85
N GLN A 338 4.78 1.28 8.13
CA GLN A 338 4.64 0.25 9.17
C GLN A 338 3.57 -0.81 8.81
N SER A 339 2.54 -0.43 8.07
CA SER A 339 1.48 -1.32 7.60
C SER A 339 1.94 -2.43 6.64
N GLY A 340 3.22 -2.45 6.25
CA GLY A 340 3.79 -3.42 5.32
C GLY A 340 3.69 -3.03 3.84
N HIS A 341 3.23 -1.81 3.52
CA HIS A 341 3.26 -1.28 2.16
C HIS A 341 4.69 -0.84 1.85
N MET A 342 5.43 -1.70 1.13
CA MET A 342 6.86 -1.55 0.86
C MET A 342 7.12 -1.23 -0.61
N ILE A 343 7.86 -0.17 -0.89
CA ILE A 343 8.21 0.28 -2.23
C ILE A 343 9.69 0.09 -2.49
N PHE A 344 10.03 -0.86 -3.34
CA PHE A 344 11.37 -1.06 -3.89
C PHE A 344 11.37 -0.50 -5.31
N ARG A 345 11.70 0.78 -5.48
CA ARG A 345 11.51 1.50 -6.74
C ARG A 345 12.39 0.98 -7.90
N ASP A 346 13.44 0.24 -7.59
CA ASP A 346 14.24 -0.44 -8.61
C ASP A 346 13.46 -1.60 -9.27
N PHE A 347 12.39 -2.10 -8.62
CA PHE A 347 11.58 -3.22 -9.11
C PHE A 347 10.11 -2.85 -9.35
N SER A 348 9.51 -2.01 -8.50
CA SER A 348 8.08 -1.69 -8.56
C SER A 348 7.82 -0.19 -8.45
N THR A 349 6.73 0.29 -9.07
CA THR A 349 6.29 1.69 -9.02
C THR A 349 5.31 1.98 -7.89
N THR A 350 4.91 0.96 -7.15
CA THR A 350 4.00 1.03 -5.99
C THR A 350 4.42 -0.02 -4.98
N GLY A 351 3.76 -0.09 -3.83
CA GLY A 351 3.97 -1.17 -2.88
C GLY A 351 3.73 -2.54 -3.50
N ASP A 352 4.63 -3.46 -3.21
CA ASP A 352 4.56 -4.84 -3.71
C ASP A 352 4.97 -5.80 -2.58
N GLY A 353 3.96 -6.44 -1.98
CA GLY A 353 4.19 -7.34 -0.85
C GLY A 353 5.02 -8.57 -1.23
N LEU A 354 4.88 -9.06 -2.47
CA LEU A 354 5.65 -10.20 -2.95
C LEU A 354 7.12 -9.82 -3.18
N VAL A 355 7.37 -8.70 -3.86
CA VAL A 355 8.74 -8.19 -4.06
C VAL A 355 9.39 -7.91 -2.70
N ALA A 356 8.69 -7.31 -1.75
CA ALA A 356 9.21 -7.06 -0.40
C ALA A 356 9.62 -8.36 0.32
N ALA A 357 8.77 -9.39 0.27
CA ALA A 357 9.09 -10.71 0.82
C ALA A 357 10.32 -11.33 0.12
N LEU A 358 10.41 -11.22 -1.20
CA LEU A 358 11.56 -11.73 -1.97
C LEU A 358 12.87 -11.02 -1.60
N GLN A 359 12.85 -9.71 -1.28
CA GLN A 359 14.06 -9.03 -0.83
C GLN A 359 14.53 -9.54 0.54
N VAL A 360 13.61 -9.81 1.47
CA VAL A 360 13.98 -10.42 2.76
C VAL A 360 14.49 -11.85 2.58
N LEU A 361 13.82 -12.65 1.75
CA LEU A 361 14.27 -14.03 1.41
C LEU A 361 15.65 -14.04 0.75
N ARG A 362 15.95 -13.07 -0.11
CA ARG A 362 17.27 -12.88 -0.70
C ARG A 362 18.32 -12.69 0.40
N ILE A 363 18.07 -11.82 1.36
CA ILE A 363 18.99 -11.55 2.48
C ILE A 363 19.19 -12.80 3.33
N MET A 364 18.11 -13.51 3.67
CA MET A 364 18.19 -14.77 4.42
C MET A 364 19.08 -15.80 3.71
N LYS A 365 18.86 -16.02 2.41
CA LYS A 365 19.61 -16.99 1.61
C LYS A 365 21.06 -16.58 1.40
N SER A 366 21.32 -15.32 1.08
CA SER A 366 22.68 -14.81 0.85
C SER A 366 23.56 -14.91 2.11
N ASN A 367 22.97 -14.65 3.28
CA ASN A 367 23.70 -14.63 4.56
C ASN A 367 23.64 -15.98 5.30
N GLY A 368 22.82 -16.93 4.84
CA GLY A 368 22.58 -18.19 5.57
C GLY A 368 22.00 -17.96 6.97
N THR A 369 21.18 -16.91 7.15
CA THR A 369 20.74 -16.44 8.46
C THR A 369 19.22 -16.53 8.57
N PRO A 370 18.66 -17.17 9.64
CA PRO A 370 17.22 -17.24 9.85
C PRO A 370 16.62 -15.86 10.13
N LEU A 371 15.32 -15.71 9.84
CA LEU A 371 14.63 -14.42 9.96
C LEU A 371 14.62 -13.89 11.39
N SER A 372 14.46 -14.75 12.39
CA SER A 372 14.53 -14.35 13.82
C SER A 372 15.84 -13.70 14.22
N ARG A 373 16.93 -14.04 13.55
CA ARG A 373 18.25 -13.41 13.79
C ARG A 373 18.37 -12.10 13.02
N LEU A 374 17.89 -12.03 11.77
CA LEU A 374 17.87 -10.80 10.99
C LEU A 374 17.00 -9.71 11.65
N ALA A 375 15.88 -10.08 12.25
CA ALA A 375 14.99 -9.17 12.96
C ALA A 375 15.65 -8.46 14.15
N ARG A 376 16.74 -9.01 14.69
CA ARG A 376 17.51 -8.38 15.81
C ARG A 376 18.49 -7.30 15.34
N CYS A 377 18.46 -6.91 14.07
CA CYS A 377 19.35 -5.87 13.54
C CYS A 377 19.08 -4.48 14.11
N TRP A 378 17.93 -4.27 14.75
CA TRP A 378 17.54 -3.01 15.34
C TRP A 378 16.75 -3.20 16.65
N THR A 379 16.52 -2.11 17.36
CA THR A 379 15.72 -2.11 18.58
C THR A 379 14.52 -1.21 18.40
N ARG A 380 13.33 -1.79 18.49
CA ARG A 380 12.07 -1.05 18.49
C ARG A 380 11.94 -0.26 19.77
N PHE A 381 11.69 1.03 19.67
CA PHE A 381 11.43 1.85 20.84
C PHE A 381 10.00 1.59 21.33
N PRO A 382 9.77 1.53 22.64
CA PRO A 382 8.45 1.58 23.24
C PRO A 382 7.63 2.72 22.65
N GLN A 383 6.37 2.42 22.32
CA GLN A 383 5.39 3.39 21.78
C GLN A 383 4.16 3.42 22.69
N LEU A 384 3.67 4.61 22.98
CA LEU A 384 2.42 4.81 23.68
C LEU A 384 1.48 5.67 22.83
N ILE A 385 0.36 5.08 22.42
CA ILE A 385 -0.66 5.76 21.61
C ILE A 385 -1.87 6.04 22.47
N SER A 386 -2.26 7.30 22.60
CA SER A 386 -3.47 7.73 23.28
C SER A 386 -4.44 8.36 22.30
N ASN A 387 -5.66 7.83 22.25
CA ASN A 387 -6.76 8.36 21.45
C ASN A 387 -7.73 9.12 22.36
N ILE A 388 -7.79 10.43 22.22
CA ILE A 388 -8.66 11.31 23.01
C ILE A 388 -9.85 11.73 22.17
N VAL A 389 -11.06 11.34 22.57
CA VAL A 389 -12.30 11.82 21.91
C VAL A 389 -12.44 13.31 22.18
N VAL A 390 -12.69 14.07 21.12
CA VAL A 390 -12.79 15.54 21.20
C VAL A 390 -14.14 16.01 20.68
N ARG A 391 -14.72 17.03 21.34
CA ARG A 391 -15.95 17.70 20.91
C ARG A 391 -15.73 18.65 19.72
N GLU A 392 -14.50 19.18 19.61
CA GLU A 392 -14.11 20.11 18.54
C GLU A 392 -12.61 19.95 18.23
N LYS A 393 -12.22 20.27 16.99
CA LYS A 393 -10.82 20.23 16.52
C LYS A 393 -10.25 21.65 16.51
N LYS A 394 -9.96 22.22 17.69
CA LYS A 394 -9.22 23.50 17.77
C LYS A 394 -7.76 23.30 17.39
N PRO A 395 -7.11 24.24 16.69
CA PRO A 395 -5.67 24.23 16.47
C PRO A 395 -4.93 24.03 17.80
N PHE A 396 -3.94 23.14 17.82
CA PHE A 396 -3.24 22.78 19.08
C PHE A 396 -2.47 23.97 19.67
N ASP A 397 -1.98 24.87 18.83
CA ASP A 397 -1.30 26.11 19.22
C ASP A 397 -2.21 27.12 19.95
N GLN A 398 -3.53 26.96 19.83
CA GLN A 398 -4.54 27.78 20.52
C GLN A 398 -5.03 27.15 21.84
N LEU A 399 -4.48 25.99 22.22
CA LEU A 399 -4.83 25.31 23.47
C LEU A 399 -3.87 25.72 24.59
N ASP A 400 -4.45 26.09 25.76
CA ASP A 400 -3.66 26.46 26.93
C ASP A 400 -2.76 25.29 27.38
N ASN A 401 -1.49 25.58 27.64
CA ASN A 401 -0.49 24.62 28.14
C ASN A 401 -0.20 23.39 27.24
N VAL A 402 -1.02 23.04 26.26
CA VAL A 402 -0.76 21.87 25.41
C VAL A 402 0.51 22.06 24.59
N PRO A 403 0.74 23.17 23.87
CA PRO A 403 1.99 23.39 23.13
C PRO A 403 3.22 23.33 24.02
N ARG A 404 3.17 23.89 25.21
CA ARG A 404 4.27 23.85 26.19
C ARG A 404 4.57 22.43 26.66
N LEU A 405 3.55 21.66 27.04
CA LEU A 405 3.71 20.26 27.46
C LEU A 405 4.28 19.39 26.35
N VAL A 406 3.84 19.61 25.10
CA VAL A 406 4.39 18.90 23.93
C VAL A 406 5.85 19.26 23.72
N ALA A 407 6.24 20.53 23.77
CA ALA A 407 7.62 20.97 23.61
C ALA A 407 8.55 20.45 24.73
N GLU A 408 8.07 20.44 25.99
CA GLU A 408 8.81 19.86 27.12
C GLU A 408 9.01 18.34 26.93
N ALA A 409 7.95 17.62 26.50
CA ALA A 409 8.01 16.20 26.21
C ALA A 409 8.95 15.90 25.03
N GLU A 410 8.88 16.69 23.95
CA GLU A 410 9.80 16.57 22.80
C GLU A 410 11.25 16.75 23.23
N THR A 411 11.53 17.73 24.06
CA THR A 411 12.91 17.98 24.56
C THR A 411 13.43 16.80 25.37
N GLU A 412 12.61 16.28 26.31
CA GLU A 412 13.02 15.15 27.15
C GLU A 412 13.17 13.86 26.34
N LEU A 413 12.23 13.56 25.43
CA LEU A 413 12.26 12.34 24.61
C LEU A 413 13.33 12.39 23.53
N LYS A 414 13.56 13.54 22.90
CA LYS A 414 14.59 13.70 21.84
C LYS A 414 15.99 13.40 22.36
N SER A 415 16.28 13.70 23.63
CA SER A 415 17.57 13.37 24.24
C SER A 415 17.84 11.85 24.31
N GLN A 416 16.79 11.04 24.18
CA GLN A 416 16.82 9.57 24.18
C GLN A 416 16.57 8.98 22.77
N GLY A 417 16.54 9.81 21.71
CA GLY A 417 16.18 9.41 20.35
C GLY A 417 14.69 9.20 20.14
N GLY A 418 13.84 9.60 21.10
CA GLY A 418 12.40 9.51 21.04
C GLY A 418 11.75 10.75 20.45
N ARG A 419 10.40 10.76 20.38
CA ARG A 419 9.62 11.86 19.81
C ARG A 419 8.18 11.92 20.31
N VAL A 420 7.52 13.03 20.00
CA VAL A 420 6.08 13.25 20.20
C VAL A 420 5.42 13.51 18.85
N LEU A 421 4.27 12.90 18.61
CA LEU A 421 3.41 13.23 17.48
C LEU A 421 1.99 13.46 17.99
N LEU A 422 1.50 14.70 17.90
CA LEU A 422 0.14 15.06 18.24
C LEU A 422 -0.59 15.54 16.97
N ARG A 423 -1.70 14.88 16.63
CA ARG A 423 -2.51 15.23 15.46
C ARG A 423 -3.98 14.94 15.67
N TYR A 424 -4.85 15.61 14.94
CA TYR A 424 -6.24 15.18 14.82
C TYR A 424 -6.39 14.04 13.81
N SER A 425 -7.35 13.15 14.07
CA SER A 425 -7.80 12.18 13.05
C SER A 425 -8.52 12.94 11.93
N GLY A 426 -8.27 12.57 10.68
CA GLY A 426 -8.97 13.14 9.53
C GLY A 426 -10.47 12.82 9.53
N THR A 427 -10.82 11.59 9.87
CA THR A 427 -12.17 11.03 9.74
C THR A 427 -12.95 10.96 11.05
N GLU A 428 -12.29 10.88 12.22
CA GLU A 428 -12.91 10.72 13.52
C GLU A 428 -12.79 12.00 14.37
N PRO A 429 -13.70 12.26 15.32
CA PRO A 429 -13.59 13.32 16.30
C PRO A 429 -12.61 12.94 17.42
N LYS A 430 -11.33 12.70 17.06
CA LYS A 430 -10.28 12.28 17.99
C LYS A 430 -8.99 13.03 17.78
N ALA A 431 -8.31 13.39 18.85
CA ALA A 431 -6.89 13.72 18.89
C ALA A 431 -6.09 12.44 19.14
N ARG A 432 -5.03 12.24 18.39
CA ARG A 432 -4.11 11.10 18.51
C ARG A 432 -2.77 11.61 18.99
N LEU A 433 -2.34 11.13 20.14
CA LEU A 433 -1.04 11.41 20.73
C LEU A 433 -0.20 10.14 20.66
N LEU A 434 0.90 10.19 19.93
CA LEU A 434 1.93 9.16 19.89
C LEU A 434 3.17 9.68 20.62
N LEU A 435 3.67 8.90 21.55
CA LEU A 435 4.93 9.11 22.26
C LEU A 435 5.82 7.90 22.00
N GLU A 436 7.08 8.14 21.68
CA GLU A 436 8.09 7.11 21.48
C GLU A 436 9.35 7.48 22.25
N GLY A 437 10.00 6.48 22.82
CA GLY A 437 11.24 6.67 23.57
C GLY A 437 11.72 5.38 24.21
N ARG A 438 12.91 5.39 24.79
CA ARG A 438 13.52 4.19 25.38
C ARG A 438 12.95 3.83 26.76
N ASP A 439 12.45 4.83 27.49
CA ASP A 439 11.95 4.67 28.87
C ASP A 439 10.43 4.74 28.93
N GLN A 440 9.80 3.62 29.21
CA GLN A 440 8.35 3.47 29.30
C GLN A 440 7.73 4.41 30.36
N ALA A 441 8.37 4.59 31.50
CA ALA A 441 7.87 5.45 32.58
C ALA A 441 7.78 6.93 32.14
N THR A 442 8.77 7.39 31.38
CA THR A 442 8.77 8.73 30.79
C THR A 442 7.62 8.89 29.78
N LEU A 443 7.34 7.86 28.94
CA LEU A 443 6.22 7.90 28.00
C LEU A 443 4.88 8.00 28.75
N GLU A 444 4.67 7.20 29.78
CA GLU A 444 3.45 7.21 30.60
C GLU A 444 3.22 8.56 31.29
N LYS A 445 4.27 9.11 31.88
CA LYS A 445 4.27 10.44 32.49
C LYS A 445 3.78 11.52 31.53
N TRP A 446 4.34 11.56 30.33
CA TRP A 446 3.98 12.59 29.34
C TRP A 446 2.63 12.32 28.67
N SER A 447 2.31 11.06 28.42
CA SER A 447 1.00 10.69 27.89
C SER A 447 -0.13 11.15 28.80
N GLN A 448 0.01 10.91 30.11
CA GLN A 448 -0.99 11.32 31.09
C GLN A 448 -1.12 12.85 31.12
N LYS A 449 -0.01 13.59 31.23
CA LYS A 449 -0.03 15.06 31.30
C LYS A 449 -0.67 15.71 30.07
N ILE A 450 -0.27 15.28 28.86
CA ILE A 450 -0.77 15.85 27.62
C ILE A 450 -2.24 15.44 27.40
N SER A 451 -2.60 14.18 27.65
CA SER A 451 -3.97 13.70 27.54
C SER A 451 -4.93 14.42 28.47
N ASP A 452 -4.53 14.67 29.72
CA ASP A 452 -5.36 15.41 30.70
C ASP A 452 -5.54 16.87 30.30
N ALA A 453 -4.50 17.50 29.74
CA ALA A 453 -4.61 18.86 29.22
C ALA A 453 -5.56 18.94 28.02
N LEU A 454 -5.49 17.97 27.08
CA LEU A 454 -6.40 17.86 25.94
C LEU A 454 -7.84 17.60 26.37
N LYS A 455 -8.07 16.63 27.28
CA LYS A 455 -9.42 16.32 27.79
C LYS A 455 -10.08 17.50 28.44
N ARG A 456 -9.36 18.31 29.23
CA ARG A 456 -9.91 19.51 29.89
C ARG A 456 -10.38 20.59 28.92
N GLN A 457 -9.73 20.73 27.76
CA GLN A 457 -9.99 21.84 26.85
C GLN A 457 -10.89 21.47 25.67
N VAL A 458 -10.66 20.32 25.07
CA VAL A 458 -11.36 19.88 23.87
C VAL A 458 -11.99 18.48 23.99
N GLY A 459 -11.84 17.82 25.14
CA GLY A 459 -12.44 16.50 25.39
C GLY A 459 -13.97 16.52 25.31
N ALA A 460 -14.56 15.43 24.79
CA ALA A 460 -16.00 15.20 24.73
C ALA A 460 -16.50 14.59 26.05
#